data_73c6199b4c742793db6ba066609ed79f
#
_entry.id   73c6199b4c742793db6ba066609ed79f
#
_cell.length_a   1.000
_cell.length_b   1.000
_cell.length_c   1.000
_cell.angle_alpha   90.00
_cell.angle_beta   90.00
_cell.angle_gamma   90.00
#
_symmetry.space_group_name_H-M   'P 1'
#
loop_
_entity.id
_entity.type
_entity.pdbx_description
1 polymer ?
#
loop_
_entity_poly.entity_id
_entity_poly.type
_entity_poly.pdbx_seq_one_letter_code
_entity_poly.pdbx_strand_id
1 'polypeptide(L)'
;MIKKTSLLLLLAILLFNCSENKTLDELLITLETDKIAMGTVSVYKSGNEIYNKSFGLKNIETKEKANEKTRYWIGSITKTYTATVILQLVDEAKIRLNTTLDTYFPNIPNAKKITISHLLQHRSGLFNITNNPDFEVWIAEPRSRDQMLARIKQYDPQFQPGEKASYSNTNFIILSYIAEDIEGMTFKQILNNRIFKPLQLKRTSFADTLNLANNEAMDYFPENGEWSPIVYQTNLTGTMGAGGIISTAKEVNIYYQSLFSGELISEASLKAMTTEKDELGLGIGISKYKGFRTYGHDGSIDGFRSIVVYNPEEKLSIALTFNCSKVAMTSNLKRVFDAYNVTFND
;
A
#
# COMPACT_ATOMS: atom_id res chain seq x y z
N MET A 1 71.31 23.42 -15.13
CA MET A 1 69.85 23.69 -15.19
C MET A 1 69.12 22.36 -15.13
N ILE A 2 68.67 21.97 -13.97
CA ILE A 2 67.97 20.69 -13.73
C ILE A 2 66.48 21.02 -13.60
N LYS A 3 65.66 20.56 -14.56
CA LYS A 3 64.23 20.70 -14.52
C LYS A 3 63.64 19.68 -13.49
N LYS A 4 63.03 20.17 -12.43
CA LYS A 4 62.20 19.37 -11.50
C LYS A 4 60.86 19.10 -12.18
N THR A 5 60.60 17.85 -12.55
CA THR A 5 59.29 17.37 -12.93
C THR A 5 58.53 16.96 -11.65
N SER A 6 57.54 17.77 -11.30
CA SER A 6 56.61 17.46 -10.18
C SER A 6 55.65 16.34 -10.66
N LEU A 7 55.77 15.17 -10.04
CA LEU A 7 54.85 14.05 -10.21
C LEU A 7 53.61 14.32 -9.33
N LEU A 8 52.52 14.83 -9.92
CA LEU A 8 51.22 14.91 -9.26
C LEU A 8 50.64 13.49 -9.14
N LEU A 9 50.68 12.94 -7.94
CA LEU A 9 49.99 11.69 -7.61
C LEU A 9 48.50 12.01 -7.54
N LEU A 10 47.75 11.66 -8.59
CA LEU A 10 46.28 11.70 -8.59
C LEU A 10 45.80 10.53 -7.73
N LEU A 11 45.48 10.81 -6.48
CA LEU A 11 44.82 9.84 -5.61
C LEU A 11 43.35 9.75 -6.09
N ALA A 12 43.08 8.84 -7.01
CA ALA A 12 41.71 8.46 -7.35
C ALA A 12 41.12 7.76 -6.11
N ILE A 13 40.32 8.52 -5.35
CA ILE A 13 39.45 7.95 -4.33
C ILE A 13 38.39 7.17 -5.11
N LEU A 14 38.64 5.89 -5.33
CA LEU A 14 37.65 4.90 -5.67
C LEU A 14 36.69 4.84 -4.48
N LEU A 15 35.63 5.64 -4.49
CA LEU A 15 34.44 5.37 -3.72
C LEU A 15 33.86 4.06 -4.25
N PHE A 16 34.45 2.94 -3.78
CA PHE A 16 33.74 1.68 -3.79
C PHE A 16 32.46 1.95 -2.98
N ASN A 17 31.32 2.07 -3.67
CA ASN A 17 30.04 1.77 -3.09
C ASN A 17 30.10 0.27 -2.70
N CYS A 18 30.71 0.01 -1.58
CA CYS A 18 30.57 -1.26 -0.89
C CYS A 18 29.11 -1.27 -0.44
N SER A 19 28.23 -1.92 -1.20
CA SER A 19 26.96 -2.38 -0.63
C SER A 19 27.41 -3.37 0.45
N GLU A 20 27.55 -2.86 1.68
CA GLU A 20 27.80 -3.74 2.83
C GLU A 20 26.71 -4.80 2.78
N ASN A 21 27.11 -6.07 2.69
CA ASN A 21 26.24 -7.23 2.80
C ASN A 21 25.70 -7.30 4.22
N LYS A 22 24.67 -6.52 4.52
CA LYS A 22 24.03 -6.45 5.84
C LYS A 22 22.97 -7.53 5.96
N THR A 23 22.92 -8.18 7.10
CA THR A 23 21.78 -8.98 7.51
C THR A 23 20.54 -8.08 7.74
N LEU A 24 19.35 -8.68 7.83
CA LEU A 24 18.13 -7.93 8.14
C LEU A 24 18.24 -7.19 9.48
N ASP A 25 18.85 -7.79 10.50
CA ASP A 25 19.02 -7.15 11.81
C ASP A 25 19.95 -5.93 11.74
N GLU A 26 21.07 -6.04 11.07
CA GLU A 26 22.01 -4.94 10.86
C GLU A 26 21.40 -3.81 10.02
N LEU A 27 20.58 -4.17 9.04
CA LEU A 27 19.83 -3.18 8.26
C LEU A 27 18.87 -2.39 9.14
N LEU A 28 18.05 -3.05 10.00
CA LEU A 28 17.10 -2.35 10.86
C LEU A 28 17.81 -1.43 11.86
N ILE A 29 18.95 -1.87 12.44
CA ILE A 29 19.79 -1.02 13.29
C ILE A 29 20.25 0.22 12.51
N THR A 30 20.70 0.06 11.26
CA THR A 30 21.13 1.17 10.42
C THR A 30 19.97 2.13 10.11
N LEU A 31 18.77 1.62 9.77
CA LEU A 31 17.61 2.46 9.50
C LEU A 31 17.21 3.31 10.70
N GLU A 32 17.34 2.77 11.92
CA GLU A 32 17.05 3.48 13.17
C GLU A 32 18.15 4.49 13.53
N THR A 33 19.41 4.05 13.57
CA THR A 33 20.55 4.90 14.02
C THR A 33 20.79 6.09 13.09
N ASP A 34 20.64 5.88 11.78
CA ASP A 34 20.79 6.94 10.77
C ASP A 34 19.52 7.77 10.58
N LYS A 35 18.50 7.53 11.42
CA LYS A 35 17.20 8.20 11.36
C LYS A 35 16.59 8.17 9.95
N ILE A 36 16.66 7.02 9.26
CA ILE A 36 16.12 6.86 7.90
C ILE A 36 14.63 6.53 7.94
N ALA A 37 14.22 5.65 8.86
CA ALA A 37 12.85 5.20 9.02
C ALA A 37 12.62 4.63 10.42
N MET A 38 11.33 4.45 10.77
CA MET A 38 10.88 3.67 11.93
C MET A 38 9.68 2.82 11.51
N GLY A 39 9.58 1.58 12.03
CA GLY A 39 8.47 0.71 11.67
C GLY A 39 8.71 -0.76 11.88
N THR A 40 8.09 -1.58 11.03
CA THR A 40 8.14 -3.05 11.10
C THR A 40 8.43 -3.64 9.72
N VAL A 41 9.31 -4.64 9.70
CA VAL A 41 9.61 -5.49 8.54
C VAL A 41 9.16 -6.91 8.84
N SER A 42 8.39 -7.51 7.93
CA SER A 42 7.95 -8.90 8.02
C SER A 42 8.21 -9.63 6.71
N VAL A 43 8.69 -10.87 6.81
CA VAL A 43 8.97 -11.74 5.66
C VAL A 43 8.30 -13.09 5.88
N TYR A 44 7.59 -13.55 4.86
CA TYR A 44 6.91 -14.85 4.83
C TYR A 44 7.39 -15.66 3.62
N LYS A 45 7.58 -16.96 3.80
CA LYS A 45 7.90 -17.88 2.70
C LYS A 45 7.04 -19.13 2.82
N SER A 46 6.30 -19.46 1.76
CA SER A 46 5.43 -20.64 1.70
C SER A 46 4.46 -20.72 2.90
N GLY A 47 3.82 -19.60 3.23
CA GLY A 47 2.85 -19.49 4.34
C GLY A 47 3.45 -19.36 5.74
N ASN A 48 4.78 -19.47 5.89
CA ASN A 48 5.45 -19.41 7.18
C ASN A 48 6.13 -18.06 7.42
N GLU A 49 6.00 -17.55 8.65
CA GLU A 49 6.79 -16.39 9.09
C GLU A 49 8.24 -16.81 9.26
N ILE A 50 9.15 -16.15 8.54
CA ILE A 50 10.60 -16.38 8.68
C ILE A 50 11.32 -15.18 9.30
N TYR A 51 10.69 -14.00 9.27
CA TYR A 51 11.21 -12.80 9.92
C TYR A 51 10.06 -11.83 10.25
N ASN A 52 10.10 -11.24 11.45
CA ASN A 52 9.16 -10.20 11.84
C ASN A 52 9.76 -9.37 12.99
N LYS A 53 10.28 -8.19 12.68
CA LYS A 53 10.90 -7.31 13.67
C LYS A 53 10.52 -5.85 13.45
N SER A 54 10.39 -5.13 14.56
CA SER A 54 10.16 -3.70 14.61
C SER A 54 11.40 -2.96 15.07
N PHE A 55 11.52 -1.71 14.66
CA PHE A 55 12.62 -0.83 15.00
C PHE A 55 12.13 0.61 15.18
N GLY A 56 12.85 1.36 16.02
CA GLY A 56 12.51 2.74 16.32
C GLY A 56 11.30 2.89 17.26
N LEU A 57 10.71 4.05 17.23
CA LEU A 57 9.61 4.45 18.12
C LEU A 57 8.27 4.43 17.39
N LYS A 58 7.24 3.88 18.03
CA LYS A 58 5.85 4.04 17.57
C LYS A 58 5.29 5.42 17.93
N ASN A 59 5.86 6.05 18.97
CA ASN A 59 5.53 7.40 19.40
C ASN A 59 6.79 8.08 19.95
N ILE A 60 7.22 9.16 19.30
CA ILE A 60 8.44 9.90 19.68
C ILE A 60 8.22 10.71 20.95
N GLU A 61 7.02 11.26 21.14
CA GLU A 61 6.71 12.14 22.29
C GLU A 61 6.72 11.35 23.60
N THR A 62 6.12 10.16 23.60
CA THR A 62 6.08 9.26 24.78
C THR A 62 7.29 8.34 24.86
N LYS A 63 8.16 8.33 23.83
CA LYS A 63 9.31 7.42 23.68
C LYS A 63 8.95 5.94 23.69
N GLU A 64 7.72 5.62 23.30
CA GLU A 64 7.26 4.23 23.20
C GLU A 64 7.86 3.54 21.98
N LYS A 65 8.52 2.40 22.21
CA LYS A 65 9.09 1.58 21.13
C LYS A 65 8.03 0.88 20.30
N ALA A 66 8.27 0.77 19.00
CA ALA A 66 7.51 -0.13 18.13
C ALA A 66 7.75 -1.58 18.53
N ASN A 67 6.75 -2.44 18.30
CA ASN A 67 6.85 -3.89 18.47
C ASN A 67 6.07 -4.59 17.34
N GLU A 68 6.22 -5.91 17.21
CA GLU A 68 5.65 -6.71 16.12
C GLU A 68 4.11 -6.69 16.08
N LYS A 69 3.48 -6.15 17.13
CA LYS A 69 2.03 -5.96 17.24
C LYS A 69 1.61 -4.52 16.98
N THR A 70 2.56 -3.63 16.71
CA THR A 70 2.26 -2.23 16.37
C THR A 70 1.53 -2.16 15.05
N ARG A 71 0.45 -1.39 15.03
CA ARG A 71 -0.43 -1.21 13.88
C ARG A 71 -0.09 0.09 13.17
N TYR A 72 -0.16 0.05 11.83
CA TYR A 72 0.14 1.18 10.96
C TYR A 72 -0.99 1.34 9.95
N TRP A 73 -1.29 2.56 9.56
CA TRP A 73 -2.12 2.79 8.39
C TRP A 73 -1.38 2.32 7.15
N ILE A 74 -2.00 1.40 6.40
CA ILE A 74 -1.34 0.79 5.24
C ILE A 74 -1.67 1.49 3.92
N GLY A 75 -2.45 2.59 3.97
CA GLY A 75 -2.76 3.42 2.82
C GLY A 75 -3.27 2.59 1.64
N SER A 76 -2.71 2.84 0.48
CA SER A 76 -3.18 2.26 -0.78
C SER A 76 -3.04 0.74 -0.91
N ILE A 77 -2.33 0.04 -0.02
CA ILE A 77 -2.41 -1.43 0.05
C ILE A 77 -3.87 -1.88 0.25
N THR A 78 -4.71 -1.05 0.87
CA THR A 78 -6.17 -1.24 0.99
C THR A 78 -6.83 -1.59 -0.35
N LYS A 79 -6.32 -1.07 -1.47
CA LYS A 79 -6.90 -1.30 -2.81
C LYS A 79 -6.88 -2.77 -3.21
N THR A 80 -5.84 -3.50 -2.82
CA THR A 80 -5.79 -4.95 -3.09
C THR A 80 -6.89 -5.69 -2.33
N TYR A 81 -7.18 -5.30 -1.08
CA TYR A 81 -8.31 -5.86 -0.31
C TYR A 81 -9.66 -5.52 -0.97
N THR A 82 -9.83 -4.28 -1.43
CA THR A 82 -11.03 -3.85 -2.14
C THR A 82 -11.22 -4.65 -3.44
N ALA A 83 -10.15 -4.83 -4.21
CA ALA A 83 -10.17 -5.63 -5.42
C ALA A 83 -10.54 -7.09 -5.12
N THR A 84 -10.00 -7.67 -4.04
CA THR A 84 -10.35 -9.03 -3.59
C THR A 84 -11.85 -9.14 -3.29
N VAL A 85 -12.44 -8.17 -2.56
CA VAL A 85 -13.89 -8.14 -2.31
C VAL A 85 -14.68 -8.10 -3.62
N ILE A 86 -14.32 -7.21 -4.55
CA ILE A 86 -15.01 -7.13 -5.85
C ILE A 86 -14.89 -8.43 -6.65
N LEU A 87 -13.72 -9.07 -6.64
CA LEU A 87 -13.52 -10.36 -7.33
C LEU A 87 -14.27 -11.51 -6.66
N GLN A 88 -14.43 -11.51 -5.33
CA GLN A 88 -15.33 -12.44 -4.64
C GLN A 88 -16.78 -12.26 -5.10
N LEU A 89 -17.23 -11.01 -5.25
CA LEU A 89 -18.56 -10.72 -5.78
C LEU A 89 -18.72 -11.15 -7.27
N VAL A 90 -17.63 -11.12 -8.04
CA VAL A 90 -17.58 -11.65 -9.41
C VAL A 90 -17.69 -13.19 -9.39
N ASP A 91 -16.93 -13.85 -8.52
CA ASP A 91 -16.98 -15.32 -8.36
C ASP A 91 -18.37 -15.80 -7.91
N GLU A 92 -19.07 -15.00 -7.11
CA GLU A 92 -20.46 -15.21 -6.68
C GLU A 92 -21.51 -14.82 -7.75
N ALA A 93 -21.09 -14.37 -8.93
CA ALA A 93 -21.93 -13.85 -10.01
C ALA A 93 -22.86 -12.67 -9.62
N LYS A 94 -22.56 -11.97 -8.52
CA LYS A 94 -23.29 -10.76 -8.07
C LYS A 94 -22.97 -9.53 -8.90
N ILE A 95 -21.79 -9.48 -9.51
CA ILE A 95 -21.34 -8.43 -10.42
C ILE A 95 -20.44 -9.04 -11.50
N ARG A 96 -20.21 -8.31 -12.59
CA ARG A 96 -19.28 -8.72 -13.66
C ARG A 96 -18.26 -7.63 -13.90
N LEU A 97 -17.05 -8.00 -14.35
CA LEU A 97 -16.00 -7.04 -14.68
C LEU A 97 -16.39 -6.03 -15.77
N ASN A 98 -17.31 -6.40 -16.65
CA ASN A 98 -17.86 -5.53 -17.71
C ASN A 98 -19.16 -4.81 -17.30
N THR A 99 -19.66 -4.99 -16.08
CA THR A 99 -20.78 -4.20 -15.54
C THR A 99 -20.40 -2.73 -15.57
N THR A 100 -21.29 -1.89 -16.11
CA THR A 100 -21.04 -0.44 -16.22
C THR A 100 -21.45 0.30 -14.95
N LEU A 101 -20.74 1.39 -14.68
CA LEU A 101 -20.89 2.19 -13.45
C LEU A 101 -22.29 2.81 -13.30
N ASP A 102 -22.98 3.07 -14.40
CA ASP A 102 -24.33 3.64 -14.38
C ASP A 102 -25.38 2.73 -13.74
N THR A 103 -25.09 1.42 -13.60
CA THR A 103 -25.91 0.49 -12.81
C THR A 103 -26.07 0.94 -11.35
N TYR A 104 -25.05 1.58 -10.79
CA TYR A 104 -25.01 2.03 -9.39
C TYR A 104 -25.02 3.55 -9.27
N PHE A 105 -24.28 4.24 -10.12
CA PHE A 105 -24.05 5.68 -10.06
C PHE A 105 -24.25 6.34 -11.43
N PRO A 106 -25.51 6.42 -11.93
CA PRO A 106 -25.80 6.94 -13.28
C PRO A 106 -25.40 8.40 -13.49
N ASN A 107 -25.27 9.16 -12.40
CA ASN A 107 -24.94 10.59 -12.44
C ASN A 107 -23.44 10.89 -12.37
N ILE A 108 -22.57 9.88 -12.33
CA ILE A 108 -21.11 10.08 -12.45
C ILE A 108 -20.77 10.29 -13.93
N PRO A 109 -19.88 11.24 -14.26
CA PRO A 109 -19.47 11.46 -15.65
C PRO A 109 -18.94 10.19 -16.31
N ASN A 110 -19.33 9.93 -17.56
CA ASN A 110 -19.00 8.72 -18.33
C ASN A 110 -19.46 7.38 -17.72
N ALA A 111 -20.36 7.36 -16.74
CA ALA A 111 -20.77 6.15 -16.02
C ALA A 111 -21.20 5.00 -16.98
N LYS A 112 -21.89 5.30 -18.09
CA LYS A 112 -22.31 4.31 -19.09
C LYS A 112 -21.17 3.64 -19.86
N LYS A 113 -19.95 4.20 -19.80
CA LYS A 113 -18.76 3.68 -20.50
C LYS A 113 -17.72 3.11 -19.51
N ILE A 114 -17.79 3.51 -18.25
CA ILE A 114 -16.87 3.04 -17.20
C ILE A 114 -17.35 1.67 -16.75
N THR A 115 -16.46 0.67 -16.81
CA THR A 115 -16.73 -0.69 -16.30
C THR A 115 -16.06 -0.90 -14.95
N ILE A 116 -16.47 -1.94 -14.21
CA ILE A 116 -15.77 -2.38 -12.98
C ILE A 116 -14.30 -2.66 -13.26
N SER A 117 -13.97 -3.30 -14.40
CA SER A 117 -12.58 -3.50 -14.82
C SER A 117 -11.82 -2.19 -15.00
N HIS A 118 -12.44 -1.16 -15.59
CA HIS A 118 -11.81 0.17 -15.73
C HIS A 118 -11.49 0.82 -14.36
N LEU A 119 -12.37 0.65 -13.37
CA LEU A 119 -12.12 1.16 -12.02
C LEU A 119 -10.95 0.42 -11.37
N LEU A 120 -10.94 -0.92 -11.41
CA LEU A 120 -9.89 -1.76 -10.82
C LEU A 120 -8.51 -1.53 -11.43
N GLN A 121 -8.43 -1.16 -12.72
CA GLN A 121 -7.19 -0.93 -13.47
C GLN A 121 -6.81 0.55 -13.60
N HIS A 122 -7.45 1.45 -12.86
CA HIS A 122 -7.21 2.89 -12.97
C HIS A 122 -7.39 3.46 -14.40
N ARG A 123 -8.37 2.92 -15.16
CA ARG A 123 -8.66 3.29 -16.55
C ARG A 123 -10.01 3.97 -16.74
N SER A 124 -10.63 4.43 -15.66
CA SER A 124 -11.95 5.08 -15.72
C SER A 124 -11.96 6.47 -16.37
N GLY A 125 -10.83 7.17 -16.31
CA GLY A 125 -10.75 8.59 -16.68
C GLY A 125 -11.29 9.53 -15.61
N LEU A 126 -11.80 9.05 -14.49
CA LEU A 126 -12.29 9.90 -13.40
C LEU A 126 -11.15 10.67 -12.73
N PHE A 127 -11.41 11.93 -12.45
CA PHE A 127 -10.48 12.79 -11.71
C PHE A 127 -10.13 12.15 -10.37
N ASN A 128 -8.85 12.17 -10.01
CA ASN A 128 -8.41 11.75 -8.71
C ASN A 128 -8.66 12.86 -7.69
N ILE A 129 -9.69 12.71 -6.85
CA ILE A 129 -10.09 13.76 -5.89
C ILE A 129 -8.99 14.13 -4.90
N THR A 130 -8.01 13.25 -4.68
CA THR A 130 -6.86 13.54 -3.80
C THR A 130 -5.84 14.50 -4.44
N ASN A 131 -5.97 14.81 -5.75
CA ASN A 131 -5.14 15.80 -6.43
C ASN A 131 -5.66 17.24 -6.25
N ASN A 132 -6.81 17.40 -5.58
CA ASN A 132 -7.32 18.74 -5.32
C ASN A 132 -6.51 19.41 -4.21
N PRO A 133 -6.06 20.66 -4.38
CA PRO A 133 -5.23 21.36 -3.41
C PRO A 133 -5.83 21.51 -2.00
N ASP A 134 -7.16 21.51 -1.88
CA ASP A 134 -7.84 21.58 -0.58
C ASP A 134 -8.11 20.21 0.06
N PHE A 135 -7.71 19.12 -0.62
CA PHE A 135 -8.10 17.76 -0.20
C PHE A 135 -7.62 17.41 1.21
N GLU A 136 -6.38 17.71 1.56
CA GLU A 136 -5.80 17.39 2.87
C GLU A 136 -6.59 18.03 4.01
N VAL A 137 -6.94 19.31 3.87
CA VAL A 137 -7.76 20.01 4.88
C VAL A 137 -9.19 19.48 4.88
N TRP A 138 -9.74 19.23 3.70
CA TRP A 138 -11.12 18.76 3.59
C TRP A 138 -11.31 17.36 4.14
N ILE A 139 -10.37 16.45 3.94
CA ILE A 139 -10.45 15.04 4.36
C ILE A 139 -10.09 14.84 5.85
N ALA A 140 -9.58 15.86 6.52
CA ALA A 140 -9.30 15.80 7.96
C ALA A 140 -10.59 15.63 8.81
N GLU A 141 -11.74 16.04 8.25
CA GLU A 141 -13.04 15.87 8.87
C GLU A 141 -13.78 14.63 8.32
N PRO A 142 -14.68 14.00 9.11
CA PRO A 142 -15.50 12.90 8.64
C PRO A 142 -16.28 13.27 7.38
N ARG A 143 -16.31 12.35 6.40
CA ARG A 143 -17.03 12.55 5.13
C ARG A 143 -18.07 11.46 4.93
N SER A 144 -19.32 11.87 4.71
CA SER A 144 -20.38 10.96 4.33
C SER A 144 -20.23 10.51 2.88
N ARG A 145 -20.88 9.37 2.54
CA ARG A 145 -20.97 8.88 1.16
C ARG A 145 -21.50 9.95 0.20
N ASP A 146 -22.54 10.68 0.59
CA ASP A 146 -23.14 11.72 -0.25
C ASP A 146 -22.19 12.88 -0.50
N GLN A 147 -21.43 13.31 0.53
CA GLN A 147 -20.40 14.34 0.37
C GLN A 147 -19.28 13.88 -0.56
N MET A 148 -18.84 12.63 -0.44
CA MET A 148 -17.83 12.06 -1.33
C MET A 148 -18.32 11.98 -2.77
N LEU A 149 -19.54 11.44 -2.98
CA LEU A 149 -20.14 11.36 -4.32
C LEU A 149 -20.41 12.73 -4.93
N ALA A 150 -20.86 13.71 -4.14
CA ALA A 150 -21.04 15.09 -4.58
C ALA A 150 -19.70 15.67 -5.05
N ARG A 151 -18.63 15.46 -4.29
CA ARG A 151 -17.29 15.93 -4.67
C ARG A 151 -16.78 15.25 -5.94
N ILE A 152 -16.95 13.94 -6.08
CA ILE A 152 -16.55 13.20 -7.31
C ILE A 152 -17.25 13.73 -8.56
N LYS A 153 -18.54 14.05 -8.46
CA LYS A 153 -19.36 14.54 -9.58
C LYS A 153 -19.00 15.95 -10.07
N GLN A 154 -18.25 16.72 -9.29
CA GLN A 154 -17.89 18.12 -9.64
C GLN A 154 -16.80 18.20 -10.71
N TYR A 155 -16.06 17.12 -10.95
CA TYR A 155 -14.92 17.15 -11.85
C TYR A 155 -15.20 16.47 -13.18
N ASP A 156 -14.76 17.09 -14.25
CA ASP A 156 -14.80 16.51 -15.58
C ASP A 156 -13.83 15.32 -15.70
N PRO A 157 -14.17 14.31 -16.51
CA PRO A 157 -13.25 13.22 -16.83
C PRO A 157 -11.99 13.74 -17.52
N GLN A 158 -10.85 13.18 -17.15
CA GLN A 158 -9.55 13.58 -17.71
C GLN A 158 -9.24 12.93 -19.08
N PHE A 159 -9.85 11.78 -19.36
CA PHE A 159 -9.73 11.02 -20.61
C PHE A 159 -10.89 10.04 -20.77
N GLN A 160 -11.03 9.42 -21.95
CA GLN A 160 -12.10 8.44 -22.18
C GLN A 160 -11.80 7.11 -21.45
N PRO A 161 -12.84 6.44 -20.90
CA PRO A 161 -12.65 5.16 -20.23
C PRO A 161 -11.94 4.13 -21.12
N GLY A 162 -10.93 3.47 -20.59
CA GLY A 162 -10.10 2.49 -21.29
C GLY A 162 -8.94 3.04 -22.11
N GLU A 163 -8.87 4.36 -22.36
CA GLU A 163 -7.87 4.99 -23.22
C GLU A 163 -6.43 4.81 -22.67
N LYS A 164 -6.24 5.07 -21.39
CA LYS A 164 -4.94 4.92 -20.70
C LYS A 164 -5.13 4.59 -19.23
N ALA A 165 -4.05 4.17 -18.58
CA ALA A 165 -3.99 4.05 -17.14
C ALA A 165 -3.59 5.39 -16.51
N SER A 166 -4.30 5.81 -15.44
CA SER A 166 -3.96 6.95 -14.60
C SER A 166 -4.49 6.71 -13.20
N TYR A 167 -3.59 6.61 -12.25
CA TYR A 167 -3.92 6.28 -10.86
C TYR A 167 -4.96 7.24 -10.29
N SER A 168 -6.03 6.70 -9.71
CA SER A 168 -7.10 7.49 -9.12
C SER A 168 -7.70 6.79 -7.89
N ASN A 169 -7.60 7.44 -6.73
CA ASN A 169 -8.24 6.98 -5.50
C ASN A 169 -9.77 6.94 -5.62
N THR A 170 -10.33 7.85 -6.42
CA THR A 170 -11.77 7.91 -6.72
C THR A 170 -12.34 6.56 -7.15
N ASN A 171 -11.58 5.79 -7.94
CA ASN A 171 -12.02 4.48 -8.42
C ASN A 171 -12.31 3.52 -7.27
N PHE A 172 -11.44 3.45 -6.29
CA PHE A 172 -11.53 2.50 -5.18
C PHE A 172 -12.51 2.95 -4.08
N ILE A 173 -12.73 4.25 -3.95
CA ILE A 173 -13.82 4.80 -3.15
C ILE A 173 -15.16 4.35 -3.75
N ILE A 174 -15.34 4.49 -5.08
CA ILE A 174 -16.55 4.05 -5.79
C ILE A 174 -16.72 2.53 -5.67
N LEU A 175 -15.67 1.73 -5.87
CA LEU A 175 -15.74 0.28 -5.74
C LEU A 175 -16.19 -0.18 -4.35
N SER A 176 -15.76 0.51 -3.28
CA SER A 176 -16.24 0.19 -1.93
C SER A 176 -17.73 0.49 -1.75
N TYR A 177 -18.24 1.58 -2.32
CA TYR A 177 -19.67 1.88 -2.29
C TYR A 177 -20.50 0.90 -3.13
N ILE A 178 -19.97 0.41 -4.26
CA ILE A 178 -20.61 -0.64 -5.05
C ILE A 178 -20.71 -1.93 -4.22
N ALA A 179 -19.67 -2.28 -3.49
CA ALA A 179 -19.69 -3.44 -2.60
C ALA A 179 -20.74 -3.28 -1.48
N GLU A 180 -20.88 -2.08 -0.90
CA GLU A 180 -21.93 -1.77 0.09
C GLU A 180 -23.34 -1.94 -0.50
N ASP A 181 -23.58 -1.44 -1.70
CA ASP A 181 -24.88 -1.54 -2.38
C ASP A 181 -25.26 -3.00 -2.70
N ILE A 182 -24.27 -3.85 -3.05
CA ILE A 182 -24.52 -5.27 -3.34
C ILE A 182 -24.76 -6.06 -2.05
N GLU A 183 -23.99 -5.79 -1.00
CA GLU A 183 -24.02 -6.59 0.24
C GLU A 183 -25.03 -6.07 1.29
N GLY A 184 -25.51 -4.84 1.15
CA GLY A 184 -26.45 -4.23 2.11
C GLY A 184 -25.83 -3.97 3.49
N MET A 185 -24.50 -3.83 3.57
CA MET A 185 -23.77 -3.57 4.82
C MET A 185 -22.59 -2.63 4.58
N THR A 186 -22.03 -2.07 5.66
CA THR A 186 -20.89 -1.15 5.53
C THR A 186 -19.63 -1.85 5.01
N PHE A 187 -18.77 -1.12 4.30
CA PHE A 187 -17.53 -1.65 3.76
C PHE A 187 -16.62 -2.23 4.86
N LYS A 188 -16.63 -1.64 6.04
CA LYS A 188 -15.99 -2.16 7.25
C LYS A 188 -16.50 -3.57 7.61
N GLN A 189 -17.81 -3.79 7.59
CA GLN A 189 -18.42 -5.11 7.84
C GLN A 189 -18.09 -6.11 6.73
N ILE A 190 -18.08 -5.66 5.48
CA ILE A 190 -17.72 -6.50 4.32
C ILE A 190 -16.29 -7.00 4.46
N LEU A 191 -15.31 -6.11 4.68
CA LEU A 191 -13.91 -6.48 4.88
C LEU A 191 -13.73 -7.45 6.06
N ASN A 192 -14.40 -7.16 7.18
CA ASN A 192 -14.34 -8.04 8.36
C ASN A 192 -14.87 -9.45 8.06
N ASN A 193 -16.03 -9.55 7.41
CA ASN A 193 -16.69 -10.83 7.17
C ASN A 193 -16.02 -11.64 6.07
N ARG A 194 -15.51 -10.97 5.02
CA ARG A 194 -14.98 -11.63 3.83
C ARG A 194 -13.47 -11.89 3.89
N ILE A 195 -12.72 -11.11 4.70
CA ILE A 195 -11.26 -11.21 4.72
C ILE A 195 -10.73 -11.33 6.15
N PHE A 196 -11.02 -10.35 7.04
CA PHE A 196 -10.30 -10.29 8.31
C PHE A 196 -10.63 -11.47 9.22
N LYS A 197 -11.91 -11.79 9.38
CA LYS A 197 -12.36 -12.90 10.24
C LYS A 197 -11.98 -14.27 9.67
N PRO A 198 -12.19 -14.60 8.39
CA PRO A 198 -11.74 -15.87 7.80
C PRO A 198 -10.24 -16.10 7.97
N LEU A 199 -9.40 -15.09 7.73
CA LEU A 199 -7.96 -15.19 7.87
C LEU A 199 -7.44 -14.96 9.31
N GLN A 200 -8.33 -14.74 10.26
CA GLN A 200 -8.01 -14.46 11.67
C GLN A 200 -7.06 -13.26 11.86
N LEU A 201 -7.21 -12.21 11.04
CA LEU A 201 -6.42 -10.99 11.12
C LEU A 201 -6.90 -10.13 12.29
N LYS A 202 -6.46 -10.46 13.51
CA LYS A 202 -6.98 -9.87 14.76
C LYS A 202 -6.53 -8.43 14.98
N ARG A 203 -5.50 -7.97 14.24
CA ARG A 203 -4.92 -6.63 14.34
C ARG A 203 -5.15 -5.78 13.09
N THR A 204 -5.88 -6.32 12.13
CA THR A 204 -6.32 -5.61 10.92
C THR A 204 -7.75 -5.16 11.10
N SER A 205 -8.01 -3.90 10.81
CA SER A 205 -9.36 -3.35 10.82
C SER A 205 -9.49 -2.21 9.83
N PHE A 206 -10.73 -1.90 9.46
CA PHE A 206 -11.05 -0.64 8.83
C PHE A 206 -11.21 0.40 9.94
N ALA A 207 -10.42 1.47 9.89
CA ALA A 207 -10.40 2.52 10.91
C ALA A 207 -11.08 3.80 10.41
N ASP A 208 -11.48 4.64 11.35
CA ASP A 208 -12.03 5.97 11.05
C ASP A 208 -10.98 7.05 11.35
N THR A 209 -10.29 6.91 12.48
CA THR A 209 -9.22 7.80 12.96
C THR A 209 -8.13 7.00 13.66
N LEU A 210 -6.98 7.63 13.91
CA LEU A 210 -5.90 7.05 14.69
C LEU A 210 -6.33 6.84 16.15
N ASN A 211 -6.01 5.67 16.71
CA ASN A 211 -6.28 5.34 18.11
C ASN A 211 -5.04 4.72 18.77
N LEU A 212 -4.24 5.55 19.42
CA LEU A 212 -3.00 5.14 20.08
C LEU A 212 -3.19 4.08 21.16
N ALA A 213 -4.37 4.04 21.80
CA ALA A 213 -4.70 3.03 22.82
C ALA A 213 -4.74 1.59 22.23
N ASN A 214 -4.94 1.46 20.93
CA ASN A 214 -4.95 0.17 20.23
C ASN A 214 -3.56 -0.29 19.72
N ASN A 215 -2.48 0.23 20.31
CA ASN A 215 -1.11 -0.01 19.86
C ASN A 215 -0.87 0.44 18.40
N GLU A 216 -1.48 1.55 18.01
CA GLU A 216 -1.25 2.20 16.72
C GLU A 216 -0.06 3.14 16.83
N ALA A 217 0.74 3.20 15.77
CA ALA A 217 1.86 4.14 15.72
C ALA A 217 1.37 5.57 15.45
N MET A 218 2.05 6.56 16.00
CA MET A 218 1.98 7.94 15.57
C MET A 218 2.84 8.12 14.32
N ASP A 219 2.43 8.93 13.39
CA ASP A 219 3.15 9.14 12.13
C ASP A 219 3.86 10.50 12.07
N TYR A 220 4.91 10.57 11.26
CA TYR A 220 5.82 11.71 11.21
C TYR A 220 6.30 12.00 9.80
N PHE A 221 6.59 13.29 9.53
CA PHE A 221 7.32 13.72 8.35
C PHE A 221 8.78 14.04 8.66
N PRO A 222 9.71 13.86 7.70
CA PRO A 222 11.07 14.39 7.83
C PRO A 222 11.06 15.90 7.59
N GLU A 223 11.50 16.65 8.60
CA GLU A 223 11.63 18.10 8.53
C GLU A 223 12.97 18.53 9.17
N ASN A 224 13.80 19.28 8.43
CA ASN A 224 15.09 19.78 8.90
C ASN A 224 16.01 18.71 9.52
N GLY A 225 15.94 17.46 9.03
CA GLY A 225 16.72 16.33 9.52
C GLY A 225 16.11 15.57 10.71
N GLU A 226 15.07 16.12 11.33
CA GLU A 226 14.32 15.53 12.44
C GLU A 226 12.95 14.98 11.96
N TRP A 227 12.17 14.43 12.89
CA TRP A 227 10.83 13.94 12.65
C TRP A 227 9.80 14.89 13.27
N SER A 228 8.91 15.43 12.44
CA SER A 228 7.83 16.34 12.87
C SER A 228 6.48 15.62 12.79
N PRO A 229 5.60 15.78 13.79
CA PRO A 229 4.27 15.17 13.78
C PRO A 229 3.40 15.79 12.69
N ILE A 230 2.41 15.02 12.24
CA ILE A 230 1.41 15.48 11.25
C ILE A 230 0.46 16.48 11.90
N VAL A 231 0.21 17.60 11.21
CA VAL A 231 -0.69 18.67 11.69
C VAL A 231 -2.16 18.35 11.40
N TYR A 232 -2.45 17.85 10.19
CA TYR A 232 -3.80 17.48 9.76
C TYR A 232 -3.83 15.99 9.47
N GLN A 233 -4.48 15.23 10.33
CA GLN A 233 -4.60 13.79 10.16
C GLN A 233 -5.83 13.46 9.32
N THR A 234 -5.64 12.63 8.30
CA THR A 234 -6.72 12.16 7.43
C THR A 234 -7.79 11.43 8.23
N ASN A 235 -9.05 11.81 8.05
CA ASN A 235 -10.17 10.99 8.52
C ASN A 235 -10.45 9.89 7.50
N LEU A 236 -10.29 8.63 7.91
CA LEU A 236 -10.36 7.48 6.99
C LEU A 236 -11.77 7.19 6.48
N THR A 237 -12.83 7.79 7.07
CA THR A 237 -14.19 7.64 6.57
C THR A 237 -14.36 8.07 5.11
N GLY A 238 -13.54 9.04 4.64
CA GLY A 238 -13.54 9.49 3.25
C GLY A 238 -12.61 8.71 2.33
N THR A 239 -11.59 8.03 2.86
CA THR A 239 -10.66 7.26 2.02
C THR A 239 -11.23 5.92 1.59
N MET A 240 -12.15 5.38 2.35
CA MET A 240 -12.91 4.16 2.07
C MET A 240 -12.00 3.02 1.53
N GLY A 241 -12.41 2.35 0.46
CA GLY A 241 -11.65 1.27 -0.18
C GLY A 241 -10.34 1.70 -0.85
N ALA A 242 -10.00 3.00 -0.85
CA ALA A 242 -8.73 3.49 -1.38
C ALA A 242 -7.59 3.50 -0.35
N GLY A 243 -7.91 3.55 0.98
CA GLY A 243 -6.86 3.73 1.98
C GLY A 243 -7.25 3.49 3.45
N GLY A 244 -8.45 2.99 3.77
CA GLY A 244 -9.01 2.96 5.12
C GLY A 244 -8.57 1.81 6.04
N ILE A 245 -7.59 0.99 5.67
CA ILE A 245 -7.16 -0.15 6.49
C ILE A 245 -5.95 0.21 7.36
N ILE A 246 -6.01 -0.25 8.61
CA ILE A 246 -4.91 -0.29 9.55
C ILE A 246 -4.53 -1.75 9.83
N SER A 247 -3.23 -2.06 9.85
CA SER A 247 -2.73 -3.43 9.99
C SER A 247 -1.33 -3.49 10.60
N THR A 248 -0.81 -4.70 10.78
CA THR A 248 0.60 -4.98 11.05
C THR A 248 1.28 -5.53 9.79
N ALA A 249 2.60 -5.40 9.65
CA ALA A 249 3.35 -5.98 8.54
C ALA A 249 3.12 -7.49 8.42
N LYS A 250 3.05 -8.20 9.55
CA LYS A 250 2.73 -9.62 9.65
C LYS A 250 1.38 -9.95 8.98
N GLU A 251 0.31 -9.26 9.38
CA GLU A 251 -1.04 -9.58 8.88
C GLU A 251 -1.24 -9.17 7.42
N VAL A 252 -0.51 -8.16 6.93
CA VAL A 252 -0.41 -7.85 5.49
C VAL A 252 0.19 -9.04 4.73
N ASN A 253 1.27 -9.66 5.25
CA ASN A 253 1.85 -10.85 4.63
C ASN A 253 0.90 -12.05 4.66
N ILE A 254 0.23 -12.31 5.79
CA ILE A 254 -0.78 -13.40 5.87
C ILE A 254 -1.84 -13.21 4.77
N TYR A 255 -2.36 -12.00 4.61
CA TYR A 255 -3.33 -11.69 3.56
C TYR A 255 -2.77 -11.98 2.15
N TYR A 256 -1.55 -11.54 1.83
CA TYR A 256 -0.95 -11.79 0.51
C TYR A 256 -0.65 -13.27 0.28
N GLN A 257 -0.15 -13.99 1.27
CA GLN A 257 0.04 -15.46 1.17
C GLN A 257 -1.30 -16.16 0.89
N SER A 258 -2.37 -15.82 1.61
CA SER A 258 -3.71 -16.40 1.42
C SER A 258 -4.35 -16.00 0.09
N LEU A 259 -4.13 -14.77 -0.40
CA LEU A 259 -4.61 -14.34 -1.71
C LEU A 259 -4.00 -15.19 -2.83
N PHE A 260 -2.68 -15.38 -2.79
CA PHE A 260 -1.96 -16.12 -3.82
C PHE A 260 -2.00 -17.65 -3.65
N SER A 261 -2.43 -18.18 -2.50
CA SER A 261 -2.75 -19.60 -2.32
C SER A 261 -4.13 -19.99 -2.87
N GLY A 262 -4.97 -19.00 -3.25
CA GLY A 262 -6.31 -19.23 -3.77
C GLY A 262 -7.38 -19.39 -2.68
N GLU A 263 -7.08 -19.02 -1.43
CA GLU A 263 -8.06 -19.10 -0.33
C GLU A 263 -9.17 -18.03 -0.42
N LEU A 264 -8.89 -16.90 -1.08
CA LEU A 264 -9.78 -15.73 -1.06
C LEU A 264 -10.63 -15.56 -2.33
N ILE A 265 -10.11 -15.93 -3.49
CA ILE A 265 -10.76 -15.78 -4.79
C ILE A 265 -10.44 -17.00 -5.66
N SER A 266 -11.29 -17.25 -6.67
CA SER A 266 -11.08 -18.34 -7.61
C SER A 266 -9.78 -18.19 -8.42
N GLU A 267 -9.27 -19.29 -8.97
CA GLU A 267 -8.11 -19.29 -9.88
C GLU A 267 -8.35 -18.36 -11.09
N ALA A 268 -9.58 -18.34 -11.62
CA ALA A 268 -9.95 -17.46 -12.72
C ALA A 268 -9.86 -15.97 -12.32
N SER A 269 -10.35 -15.62 -11.14
CA SER A 269 -10.28 -14.26 -10.60
C SER A 269 -8.84 -13.88 -10.24
N LEU A 270 -8.04 -14.76 -9.67
CA LEU A 270 -6.63 -14.52 -9.41
C LEU A 270 -5.84 -14.30 -10.71
N LYS A 271 -6.10 -15.12 -11.74
CA LYS A 271 -5.52 -14.93 -13.07
C LYS A 271 -5.91 -13.57 -13.67
N ALA A 272 -7.20 -13.19 -13.58
CA ALA A 272 -7.64 -11.88 -14.03
C ALA A 272 -6.96 -10.75 -13.27
N MET A 273 -6.84 -10.88 -11.92
CA MET A 273 -6.19 -9.92 -11.05
C MET A 273 -4.71 -9.70 -11.41
N THR A 274 -4.01 -10.75 -11.79
CA THR A 274 -2.57 -10.75 -12.09
C THR A 274 -2.25 -10.62 -13.58
N THR A 275 -3.27 -10.47 -14.45
CA THR A 275 -3.08 -10.19 -15.87
C THR A 275 -2.65 -8.74 -16.05
N GLU A 276 -1.44 -8.57 -16.59
CA GLU A 276 -0.78 -7.28 -16.73
C GLU A 276 -1.34 -6.45 -17.88
N LYS A 277 -1.62 -5.19 -17.58
CA LYS A 277 -1.85 -4.14 -18.57
C LYS A 277 -1.23 -2.84 -18.04
N ASP A 278 -0.17 -2.36 -18.69
CA ASP A 278 0.59 -1.15 -18.28
C ASP A 278 1.07 -1.24 -16.80
N GLU A 279 1.76 -2.34 -16.45
CA GLU A 279 2.28 -2.63 -15.10
C GLU A 279 1.22 -2.73 -13.99
N LEU A 280 -0.05 -2.77 -14.37
CA LEU A 280 -1.19 -2.88 -13.44
C LEU A 280 -2.00 -4.16 -13.71
N GLY A 281 -2.41 -4.79 -12.62
CA GLY A 281 -3.49 -5.77 -12.58
C GLY A 281 -4.79 -5.15 -12.08
N LEU A 282 -5.71 -5.98 -11.58
CA LEU A 282 -6.95 -5.50 -10.97
C LEU A 282 -6.69 -5.15 -9.49
N GLY A 283 -6.36 -3.88 -9.21
CA GLY A 283 -6.08 -3.39 -7.86
C GLY A 283 -4.77 -3.90 -7.26
N ILE A 284 -3.83 -4.29 -8.10
CA ILE A 284 -2.50 -4.75 -7.72
C ILE A 284 -1.47 -4.24 -8.73
N GLY A 285 -0.32 -3.79 -8.26
CA GLY A 285 0.82 -3.45 -9.08
C GLY A 285 1.58 -4.71 -9.52
N ILE A 286 2.17 -4.66 -10.71
CA ILE A 286 3.01 -5.72 -11.27
C ILE A 286 4.37 -5.12 -11.59
N SER A 287 5.42 -5.70 -11.02
CA SER A 287 6.78 -5.23 -11.23
C SER A 287 7.75 -6.40 -11.41
N LYS A 288 8.99 -6.09 -11.73
CA LYS A 288 10.08 -7.06 -11.79
C LYS A 288 11.18 -6.67 -10.82
N TYR A 289 11.62 -7.61 -10.01
CA TYR A 289 12.76 -7.45 -9.14
C TYR A 289 13.79 -8.57 -9.37
N LYS A 290 15.05 -8.21 -9.69
CA LYS A 290 16.12 -9.17 -10.02
C LYS A 290 15.69 -10.24 -11.06
N GLY A 291 14.82 -9.89 -12.01
CA GLY A 291 14.31 -10.79 -13.04
C GLY A 291 13.01 -11.51 -12.70
N PHE A 292 12.64 -11.60 -11.43
CA PHE A 292 11.39 -12.22 -11.00
C PHE A 292 10.21 -11.26 -11.12
N ARG A 293 9.06 -11.79 -11.58
CA ARG A 293 7.81 -11.04 -11.55
C ARG A 293 7.28 -11.00 -10.11
N THR A 294 6.90 -9.81 -9.67
CA THR A 294 6.34 -9.59 -8.33
C THR A 294 5.01 -8.86 -8.43
N TYR A 295 4.14 -9.14 -7.48
CA TYR A 295 2.81 -8.55 -7.33
C TYR A 295 2.72 -7.86 -5.99
N GLY A 296 2.16 -6.66 -5.93
CA GLY A 296 2.09 -5.94 -4.68
C GLY A 296 1.45 -4.58 -4.80
N HIS A 297 1.55 -3.82 -3.75
CA HIS A 297 1.13 -2.42 -3.72
C HIS A 297 1.95 -1.66 -2.68
N ASP A 298 2.19 -0.38 -2.93
CA ASP A 298 2.70 0.53 -1.92
C ASP A 298 1.57 1.36 -1.31
N GLY A 299 1.81 1.96 -0.16
CA GLY A 299 0.86 2.80 0.53
C GLY A 299 1.52 4.04 1.10
N SER A 300 0.83 5.16 0.92
CA SER A 300 1.19 6.43 1.54
C SER A 300 -0.09 7.10 2.02
N ILE A 301 -0.13 7.46 3.29
CA ILE A 301 -1.20 8.25 3.88
C ILE A 301 -0.61 9.01 5.06
N ASP A 302 -0.76 10.33 5.07
CA ASP A 302 -0.11 11.23 6.00
C ASP A 302 1.40 10.92 6.09
N GLY A 303 1.96 10.68 7.26
CA GLY A 303 3.35 10.25 7.46
C GLY A 303 3.60 8.76 7.26
N PHE A 304 2.53 7.93 7.28
CA PHE A 304 2.68 6.49 7.11
C PHE A 304 3.14 6.11 5.70
N ARG A 305 4.02 5.11 5.64
CA ARG A 305 4.55 4.54 4.40
C ARG A 305 4.53 3.02 4.52
N SER A 306 4.04 2.36 3.51
CA SER A 306 3.99 0.90 3.48
C SER A 306 4.29 0.37 2.08
N ILE A 307 4.75 -0.85 2.00
CA ILE A 307 4.87 -1.59 0.75
C ILE A 307 4.79 -3.09 1.04
N VAL A 308 4.16 -3.82 0.15
CA VAL A 308 4.18 -5.27 0.17
C VAL A 308 4.39 -5.79 -1.24
N VAL A 309 5.19 -6.84 -1.35
CA VAL A 309 5.40 -7.58 -2.60
C VAL A 309 5.29 -9.07 -2.35
N TYR A 310 4.78 -9.78 -3.34
CA TYR A 310 4.71 -11.25 -3.39
C TYR A 310 5.42 -11.76 -4.65
N ASN A 311 6.34 -12.69 -4.48
CA ASN A 311 6.99 -13.44 -5.55
C ASN A 311 6.35 -14.84 -5.61
N PRO A 312 5.59 -15.18 -6.67
CA PRO A 312 4.91 -16.47 -6.77
C PRO A 312 5.86 -17.66 -6.99
N GLU A 313 7.02 -17.44 -7.61
CA GLU A 313 7.99 -18.51 -7.88
C GLU A 313 8.61 -19.02 -6.58
N GLU A 314 8.95 -18.10 -5.67
CA GLU A 314 9.49 -18.44 -4.36
C GLU A 314 8.45 -18.57 -3.25
N LYS A 315 7.19 -18.23 -3.53
CA LYS A 315 6.11 -18.05 -2.53
C LYS A 315 6.56 -17.14 -1.38
N LEU A 316 7.35 -16.11 -1.73
CA LEU A 316 7.94 -15.15 -0.82
C LEU A 316 7.11 -13.87 -0.78
N SER A 317 6.75 -13.39 0.40
CA SER A 317 6.21 -12.04 0.56
C SER A 317 7.01 -11.24 1.57
N ILE A 318 7.20 -9.96 1.27
CA ILE A 318 7.89 -9.00 2.13
C ILE A 318 6.96 -7.81 2.32
N ALA A 319 6.63 -7.50 3.57
CA ALA A 319 5.83 -6.35 3.95
C ALA A 319 6.60 -5.41 4.86
N LEU A 320 6.57 -4.13 4.54
CA LEU A 320 7.14 -3.03 5.30
C LEU A 320 6.00 -2.09 5.70
N THR A 321 5.90 -1.77 6.99
CA THR A 321 4.94 -0.78 7.50
C THR A 321 5.69 0.19 8.40
N PHE A 322 5.82 1.44 7.96
CA PHE A 322 6.61 2.47 8.62
C PHE A 322 5.72 3.65 9.02
N ASN A 323 5.98 4.23 10.18
CA ASN A 323 5.33 5.46 10.61
C ASN A 323 6.11 6.73 10.20
N CYS A 324 7.25 6.57 9.56
CA CYS A 324 8.02 7.61 8.89
C CYS A 324 9.07 7.00 7.96
N SER A 325 9.46 7.72 6.92
CA SER A 325 10.61 7.36 6.08
C SER A 325 11.16 8.59 5.34
N LYS A 326 12.48 8.76 5.33
CA LYS A 326 13.18 9.78 4.54
C LYS A 326 13.44 9.36 3.10
N VAL A 327 13.26 8.10 2.78
CA VAL A 327 13.50 7.54 1.44
C VAL A 327 12.27 6.82 0.91
N ALA A 328 12.19 6.70 -0.42
CA ALA A 328 11.10 5.99 -1.07
C ALA A 328 11.01 4.53 -0.59
N MET A 329 9.78 4.01 -0.45
CA MET A 329 9.54 2.63 0.02
C MET A 329 10.16 1.58 -0.90
N THR A 330 10.24 1.84 -2.21
CA THR A 330 10.95 0.98 -3.17
C THR A 330 12.44 0.85 -2.85
N SER A 331 13.08 1.93 -2.37
CA SER A 331 14.48 1.89 -1.92
C SER A 331 14.64 1.08 -0.63
N ASN A 332 13.71 1.23 0.33
CA ASN A 332 13.71 0.42 1.53
C ASN A 332 13.46 -1.06 1.22
N LEU A 333 12.50 -1.34 0.33
CA LEU A 333 12.22 -2.70 -0.13
C LEU A 333 13.46 -3.35 -0.75
N LYS A 334 14.18 -2.62 -1.63
CA LYS A 334 15.42 -3.12 -2.22
C LYS A 334 16.46 -3.49 -1.17
N ARG A 335 16.68 -2.62 -0.17
CA ARG A 335 17.59 -2.90 0.94
C ARG A 335 17.19 -4.16 1.72
N VAL A 336 15.88 -4.30 2.00
CA VAL A 336 15.35 -5.47 2.71
C VAL A 336 15.52 -6.75 1.88
N PHE A 337 15.30 -6.71 0.56
CA PHE A 337 15.57 -7.85 -0.31
C PHE A 337 17.05 -8.24 -0.34
N ASP A 338 17.94 -7.24 -0.43
CA ASP A 338 19.39 -7.50 -0.41
C ASP A 338 19.80 -8.12 0.93
N ALA A 339 19.34 -7.57 2.05
CA ALA A 339 19.58 -8.10 3.38
C ALA A 339 18.93 -9.48 3.64
N TYR A 340 17.75 -9.74 3.06
CA TYR A 340 17.10 -11.06 3.09
C TYR A 340 18.00 -12.14 2.47
N ASN A 341 18.58 -11.85 1.29
CA ASN A 341 19.48 -12.79 0.63
C ASN A 341 20.70 -13.12 1.51
N VAL A 342 21.33 -12.10 2.13
CA VAL A 342 22.44 -12.31 3.07
C VAL A 342 22.02 -13.12 4.30
N THR A 343 20.80 -12.90 4.79
CA THR A 343 20.33 -13.56 6.04
C THR A 343 19.98 -15.04 5.83
N PHE A 344 19.44 -15.41 4.64
CA PHE A 344 18.81 -16.72 4.45
C PHE A 344 19.33 -17.52 3.25
N ASN A 345 20.12 -16.94 2.34
CA ASN A 345 20.58 -17.61 1.12
C ASN A 345 22.11 -17.66 0.99
N ASP A 346 22.90 -17.01 1.88
CA ASP A 346 24.35 -17.15 2.05
C ASP A 346 24.64 -18.14 3.18
#